data_a70821ac5ac8228387aa27f97e63cfea
#
_entry.id   a70821ac5ac8228387aa27f97e63cfea
#
_cell.length_a   1.000
_cell.length_b   1.000
_cell.length_c   1.000
_cell.angle_alpha   90.00
_cell.angle_beta   90.00
_cell.angle_gamma   90.00
#
_symmetry.space_group_name_H-M   'P 1'
#
loop_
_entity.id
_entity.type
_entity.pdbx_description
1 polymer ?
#
loop_
_entity_poly.entity_id
_entity_poly.type
_entity_poly.pdbx_seq_one_letter_code
_entity_poly.pdbx_strand_id
1 'polypeptide(L)'
;MLEVDENEKIKNDDEVNFDFSGLVDGKPFDGGSSENYDLVIGSKKFIAGFEDGMIGLKKGESKDINLKFPNDYHVPNLAGKPVTFKVKINSIKRPSYPEINEQFIKEINIPGIKNIENYNKNIFYNALESNIENAKNTFISKLINPLRKISKVKIHPEILKDEINRMYKNFQDELKKQNITEIEYFDTIDMTKDDLMNQFEKEALKNLEFSFILGAIAEKEKINPTLKEYEKEIDKFQEKFKFLNREQIKQYFSFDKFANTQTDLRVKSKLIELIDPEGYNLLKEKTDEVEKFRTKIEKIVEKDRKELEESQNKSTEEKADSSNENKKENAKKTKTSDSKPKEKTPSTAKPKK
;
A
#
# COMPACT_ATOMS: atom_id res chain seq x y z
N MET A 1 -2.05 12.88 -15.64
CA MET A 1 -2.83 12.98 -16.88
C MET A 1 -2.72 14.42 -17.40
N LEU A 2 -2.30 14.58 -18.66
CA LEU A 2 -2.26 15.88 -19.35
C LEU A 2 -3.24 15.84 -20.50
N GLU A 3 -3.97 16.96 -20.73
CA GLU A 3 -4.82 17.09 -21.91
C GLU A 3 -3.93 17.06 -23.15
N VAL A 4 -4.32 16.28 -24.17
CA VAL A 4 -3.57 16.19 -25.42
C VAL A 4 -4.02 17.26 -26.41
N ASP A 5 -3.16 17.57 -27.39
CA ASP A 5 -3.50 18.51 -28.45
C ASP A 5 -4.73 18.05 -29.24
N GLU A 6 -5.53 19.01 -29.76
CA GLU A 6 -6.80 18.75 -30.46
C GLU A 6 -6.66 17.81 -31.67
N ASN A 7 -5.46 17.73 -32.26
CA ASN A 7 -5.17 16.86 -33.40
C ASN A 7 -4.68 15.46 -33.03
N GLU A 8 -4.40 15.23 -31.76
CA GLU A 8 -3.96 13.91 -31.24
C GLU A 8 -5.12 12.91 -31.30
N LYS A 9 -4.75 11.66 -31.62
CA LYS A 9 -5.69 10.56 -31.68
C LYS A 9 -5.68 9.76 -30.39
N ILE A 10 -6.83 9.22 -30.02
CA ILE A 10 -6.99 8.30 -28.90
C ILE A 10 -6.06 7.10 -29.07
N LYS A 11 -5.33 6.75 -28.01
CA LYS A 11 -4.46 5.56 -27.87
C LYS A 11 -4.89 4.75 -26.65
N ASN A 12 -4.36 3.53 -26.52
CA ASN A 12 -4.49 2.77 -25.28
C ASN A 12 -3.93 3.58 -24.10
N ASP A 13 -4.52 3.39 -22.92
CA ASP A 13 -4.20 4.04 -21.65
C ASP A 13 -4.58 5.55 -21.59
N ASP A 14 -5.15 6.13 -22.68
CA ASP A 14 -5.72 7.46 -22.62
C ASP A 14 -7.02 7.46 -21.79
N GLU A 15 -7.22 8.47 -20.94
CA GLU A 15 -8.49 8.78 -20.29
C GLU A 15 -9.29 9.66 -21.24
N VAL A 16 -10.43 9.15 -21.68
CA VAL A 16 -11.29 9.82 -22.65
C VAL A 16 -12.61 10.21 -21.98
N ASN A 17 -12.96 11.50 -22.06
CA ASN A 17 -14.28 11.98 -21.72
C ASN A 17 -15.13 12.00 -22.99
N PHE A 18 -16.30 11.37 -22.96
CA PHE A 18 -17.16 11.24 -24.11
C PHE A 18 -18.64 11.13 -23.75
N ASP A 19 -19.49 11.48 -24.72
CA ASP A 19 -20.92 11.21 -24.65
C ASP A 19 -21.22 9.97 -25.50
N PHE A 20 -22.14 9.14 -25.03
CA PHE A 20 -22.58 7.99 -25.80
C PHE A 20 -24.08 7.74 -25.71
N SER A 21 -24.63 7.14 -26.78
CA SER A 21 -26.01 6.70 -26.85
C SER A 21 -26.09 5.38 -27.60
N GLY A 22 -26.52 4.33 -26.90
CA GLY A 22 -26.70 2.98 -27.44
C GLY A 22 -28.12 2.75 -27.97
N LEU A 23 -28.20 2.13 -29.12
CA LEU A 23 -29.45 1.79 -29.82
C LEU A 23 -29.47 0.28 -30.12
N VAL A 24 -30.49 -0.41 -29.65
CA VAL A 24 -30.81 -1.80 -30.02
C VAL A 24 -32.07 -1.78 -30.86
N ASP A 25 -32.04 -2.34 -32.07
CA ASP A 25 -33.14 -2.29 -33.04
C ASP A 25 -33.63 -0.84 -33.31
N GLY A 26 -32.69 0.12 -33.27
CA GLY A 26 -32.97 1.54 -33.48
C GLY A 26 -33.63 2.26 -32.31
N LYS A 27 -33.79 1.60 -31.16
CA LYS A 27 -34.41 2.17 -29.96
C LYS A 27 -33.39 2.29 -28.83
N PRO A 28 -33.39 3.39 -28.05
CA PRO A 28 -32.56 3.50 -26.85
C PRO A 28 -33.03 2.50 -25.78
N PHE A 29 -32.10 2.09 -24.91
CA PHE A 29 -32.36 1.19 -23.80
C PHE A 29 -31.79 1.77 -22.50
N ASP A 30 -32.35 1.32 -21.35
CA ASP A 30 -31.95 1.80 -20.04
C ASP A 30 -30.46 1.48 -19.75
N GLY A 31 -29.72 2.48 -19.30
CA GLY A 31 -28.26 2.38 -19.07
C GLY A 31 -27.41 2.45 -20.34
N GLY A 32 -28.06 2.61 -21.52
CA GLY A 32 -27.39 2.69 -22.83
C GLY A 32 -26.81 4.05 -23.19
N SER A 33 -27.02 5.11 -22.38
CA SER A 33 -26.56 6.46 -22.71
C SER A 33 -26.01 7.19 -21.47
N SER A 34 -24.99 8.01 -21.67
CA SER A 34 -24.47 8.95 -20.70
C SER A 34 -23.80 10.12 -21.40
N GLU A 35 -23.74 11.25 -20.71
CA GLU A 35 -22.98 12.42 -21.13
C GLU A 35 -21.78 12.59 -20.17
N ASN A 36 -20.67 13.12 -20.70
CA ASN A 36 -19.42 13.38 -19.95
C ASN A 36 -18.90 12.16 -19.19
N TYR A 37 -18.93 10.99 -19.80
CA TYR A 37 -18.42 9.76 -19.17
C TYR A 37 -16.90 9.68 -19.33
N ASP A 38 -16.18 9.44 -18.22
CA ASP A 38 -14.74 9.25 -18.22
C ASP A 38 -14.38 7.76 -18.26
N LEU A 39 -13.55 7.38 -19.22
CA LEU A 39 -13.10 6.00 -19.42
C LEU A 39 -11.63 5.94 -19.80
N VAL A 40 -10.88 5.07 -19.15
CA VAL A 40 -9.53 4.71 -19.58
C VAL A 40 -9.62 3.64 -20.66
N ILE A 41 -9.10 3.92 -21.84
CA ILE A 41 -9.09 3.00 -22.98
C ILE A 41 -8.21 1.79 -22.69
N GLY A 42 -8.74 0.59 -22.83
CA GLY A 42 -8.10 -0.68 -22.47
C GLY A 42 -8.50 -1.20 -21.08
N SER A 43 -9.33 -0.44 -20.33
CA SER A 43 -9.80 -0.85 -19.00
C SER A 43 -10.81 -2.02 -19.00
N LYS A 44 -11.38 -2.32 -20.15
CA LYS A 44 -12.39 -3.38 -20.38
C LYS A 44 -13.66 -3.23 -19.53
N LYS A 45 -14.03 -1.98 -19.22
CA LYS A 45 -15.26 -1.68 -18.47
C LYS A 45 -16.53 -1.76 -19.33
N PHE A 46 -16.38 -1.69 -20.65
CA PHE A 46 -17.46 -1.81 -21.62
C PHE A 46 -17.41 -3.17 -22.32
N ILE A 47 -18.47 -3.46 -23.12
CA ILE A 47 -18.50 -4.68 -23.93
C ILE A 47 -17.35 -4.69 -24.94
N ALA A 48 -16.89 -5.88 -25.28
CA ALA A 48 -15.74 -6.07 -26.16
C ALA A 48 -15.89 -5.31 -27.49
N GLY A 49 -14.84 -4.58 -27.89
CA GLY A 49 -14.80 -3.78 -29.10
C GLY A 49 -15.27 -2.33 -28.93
N PHE A 50 -15.92 -1.97 -27.82
CA PHE A 50 -16.37 -0.59 -27.60
C PHE A 50 -15.19 0.38 -27.49
N GLU A 51 -14.24 0.07 -26.61
CA GLU A 51 -13.05 0.86 -26.37
C GLU A 51 -12.14 0.89 -27.63
N ASP A 52 -11.97 -0.28 -28.28
CA ASP A 52 -11.24 -0.39 -29.54
C ASP A 52 -11.84 0.47 -30.65
N GLY A 53 -13.17 0.57 -30.66
CA GLY A 53 -13.91 1.40 -31.64
C GLY A 53 -13.63 2.90 -31.53
N MET A 54 -13.16 3.36 -30.34
CA MET A 54 -12.79 4.77 -30.12
C MET A 54 -11.35 5.08 -30.46
N ILE A 55 -10.45 4.06 -30.47
CA ILE A 55 -9.04 4.25 -30.81
C ILE A 55 -8.93 4.91 -32.20
N GLY A 56 -8.09 5.93 -32.29
CA GLY A 56 -7.84 6.69 -33.50
C GLY A 56 -8.78 7.89 -33.75
N LEU A 57 -9.83 8.06 -32.92
CA LEU A 57 -10.66 9.26 -32.94
C LEU A 57 -9.94 10.44 -32.29
N LYS A 58 -10.35 11.65 -32.62
CA LYS A 58 -9.86 12.91 -32.06
C LYS A 58 -10.94 13.59 -31.20
N LYS A 59 -10.51 14.57 -30.42
CA LYS A 59 -11.42 15.48 -29.71
C LYS A 59 -12.44 16.10 -30.69
N GLY A 60 -13.72 16.09 -30.30
CA GLY A 60 -14.85 16.59 -31.07
C GLY A 60 -15.38 15.65 -32.16
N GLU A 61 -14.68 14.57 -32.48
CA GLU A 61 -15.16 13.59 -33.46
C GLU A 61 -16.27 12.73 -32.87
N SER A 62 -17.19 12.33 -33.77
CA SER A 62 -18.28 11.40 -33.47
C SER A 62 -18.21 10.18 -34.39
N LYS A 63 -18.58 9.01 -33.85
CA LYS A 63 -18.55 7.75 -34.60
C LYS A 63 -19.65 6.82 -34.11
N ASP A 64 -20.22 6.08 -35.05
CA ASP A 64 -21.13 4.98 -34.75
C ASP A 64 -20.29 3.68 -34.62
N ILE A 65 -20.34 3.06 -33.45
CA ILE A 65 -19.64 1.82 -33.14
C ILE A 65 -20.68 0.70 -33.12
N ASN A 66 -20.59 -0.22 -34.09
CA ASN A 66 -21.51 -1.35 -34.21
C ASN A 66 -20.92 -2.58 -33.50
N LEU A 67 -21.62 -3.07 -32.50
CA LEU A 67 -21.17 -4.18 -31.64
C LEU A 67 -22.31 -5.20 -31.45
N LYS A 68 -21.98 -6.25 -30.73
CA LYS A 68 -22.94 -7.25 -30.30
C LYS A 68 -22.74 -7.51 -28.82
N PHE A 69 -23.82 -7.52 -28.03
CA PHE A 69 -23.76 -7.93 -26.64
C PHE A 69 -23.30 -9.38 -26.52
N PRO A 70 -22.48 -9.73 -25.52
CA PRO A 70 -22.17 -11.12 -25.20
C PRO A 70 -23.43 -11.95 -24.98
N ASN A 71 -23.38 -13.25 -25.27
CA ASN A 71 -24.52 -14.13 -25.08
C ASN A 71 -24.87 -14.34 -23.61
N ASP A 72 -23.90 -14.17 -22.72
CA ASP A 72 -23.98 -14.25 -21.25
C ASP A 72 -24.09 -12.88 -20.58
N TYR A 73 -24.52 -11.85 -21.34
CA TYR A 73 -24.69 -10.51 -20.78
C TYR A 73 -25.73 -10.51 -19.66
N HIS A 74 -25.42 -9.85 -18.55
CA HIS A 74 -26.23 -9.85 -17.32
C HIS A 74 -27.66 -9.33 -17.49
N VAL A 75 -27.94 -8.55 -18.55
CA VAL A 75 -29.30 -8.11 -18.90
C VAL A 75 -29.88 -9.03 -19.99
N PRO A 76 -30.80 -9.96 -19.65
CA PRO A 76 -31.27 -10.99 -20.58
C PRO A 76 -31.88 -10.46 -21.87
N ASN A 77 -32.53 -9.28 -21.80
CA ASN A 77 -33.17 -8.65 -22.94
C ASN A 77 -32.19 -8.06 -23.97
N LEU A 78 -30.92 -7.91 -23.60
CA LEU A 78 -29.84 -7.38 -24.44
C LEU A 78 -28.87 -8.48 -24.89
N ALA A 79 -28.80 -9.61 -24.20
CA ALA A 79 -27.88 -10.69 -24.50
C ALA A 79 -27.95 -11.15 -25.95
N GLY A 80 -26.81 -11.20 -26.64
CA GLY A 80 -26.69 -11.63 -28.02
C GLY A 80 -27.27 -10.67 -29.07
N LYS A 81 -27.81 -9.49 -28.70
CA LYS A 81 -28.38 -8.55 -29.65
C LYS A 81 -27.33 -7.61 -30.25
N PRO A 82 -27.52 -7.21 -31.52
CA PRO A 82 -26.70 -6.15 -32.11
C PRO A 82 -27.06 -4.80 -31.47
N VAL A 83 -26.04 -3.95 -31.29
CA VAL A 83 -26.16 -2.62 -30.72
C VAL A 83 -25.30 -1.64 -31.50
N THR A 84 -25.80 -0.44 -31.71
CA THR A 84 -25.04 0.68 -32.28
C THR A 84 -24.87 1.74 -31.21
N PHE A 85 -23.63 2.03 -30.84
CA PHE A 85 -23.30 3.14 -29.96
C PHE A 85 -22.85 4.34 -30.76
N LYS A 86 -23.57 5.44 -30.61
CA LYS A 86 -23.14 6.74 -31.12
C LYS A 86 -22.28 7.38 -30.05
N VAL A 87 -21.01 7.61 -30.34
CA VAL A 87 -20.06 8.23 -29.40
C VAL A 87 -19.59 9.58 -29.92
N LYS A 88 -19.37 10.54 -29.03
CA LYS A 88 -18.80 11.85 -29.33
C LYS A 88 -17.69 12.12 -28.30
N ILE A 89 -16.49 12.40 -28.77
CA ILE A 89 -15.33 12.62 -27.91
C ILE A 89 -15.28 14.08 -27.44
N ASN A 90 -15.31 14.30 -26.14
CA ASN A 90 -15.27 15.63 -25.52
C ASN A 90 -13.85 16.07 -25.17
N SER A 91 -13.04 15.19 -24.57
CA SER A 91 -11.63 15.46 -24.28
C SER A 91 -10.81 14.17 -24.17
N ILE A 92 -9.52 14.29 -24.35
CA ILE A 92 -8.56 13.19 -24.28
C ILE A 92 -7.44 13.63 -23.34
N LYS A 93 -7.15 12.84 -22.30
CA LYS A 93 -6.02 13.03 -21.42
C LYS A 93 -5.11 11.83 -21.51
N ARG A 94 -3.82 12.08 -21.61
CA ARG A 94 -2.78 11.03 -21.70
C ARG A 94 -1.91 11.00 -20.46
N PRO A 95 -1.57 9.82 -19.92
CA PRO A 95 -0.60 9.74 -18.86
C PRO A 95 0.74 10.29 -19.35
N SER A 96 1.23 11.32 -18.67
CA SER A 96 2.57 11.85 -18.88
C SER A 96 3.48 11.30 -17.79
N TYR A 97 4.50 10.61 -18.22
CA TYR A 97 5.53 10.10 -17.30
C TYR A 97 6.73 11.04 -17.39
N PRO A 98 7.22 11.59 -16.26
CA PRO A 98 8.44 12.38 -16.27
C PRO A 98 9.62 11.50 -16.66
N GLU A 99 10.58 12.10 -17.34
CA GLU A 99 11.87 11.43 -17.59
C GLU A 99 12.57 11.15 -16.27
N ILE A 100 13.11 9.93 -16.13
CA ILE A 100 13.89 9.54 -14.96
C ILE A 100 15.27 10.19 -15.06
N ASN A 101 15.39 11.40 -14.51
CA ASN A 101 16.62 12.18 -14.48
C ASN A 101 16.95 12.62 -13.03
N GLU A 102 18.06 13.32 -12.84
CA GLU A 102 18.48 13.79 -11.50
C GLU A 102 17.46 14.71 -10.83
N GLN A 103 16.68 15.47 -11.62
CA GLN A 103 15.61 16.33 -11.12
C GLN A 103 14.48 15.48 -10.56
N PHE A 104 14.01 14.48 -11.31
CA PHE A 104 13.00 13.52 -10.89
C PHE A 104 13.38 12.83 -9.58
N ILE A 105 14.65 12.38 -9.44
CA ILE A 105 15.12 11.74 -8.20
C ILE A 105 15.02 12.67 -6.99
N LYS A 106 15.32 13.97 -7.17
CA LYS A 106 15.17 14.96 -6.09
C LYS A 106 13.70 15.20 -5.71
N GLU A 107 12.82 15.23 -6.71
CA GLU A 107 11.38 15.48 -6.50
C GLU A 107 10.68 14.31 -5.78
N ILE A 108 10.97 13.05 -6.15
CA ILE A 108 10.39 11.88 -5.47
C ILE A 108 10.94 11.67 -4.06
N ASN A 109 12.11 12.25 -3.75
CA ASN A 109 12.72 12.31 -2.41
C ASN A 109 12.68 10.98 -1.61
N ILE A 110 13.08 9.88 -2.23
CA ILE A 110 13.18 8.58 -1.55
C ILE A 110 14.39 8.61 -0.60
N PRO A 111 14.23 8.34 0.70
CA PRO A 111 15.33 8.36 1.66
C PRO A 111 16.50 7.47 1.24
N GLY A 112 17.71 8.04 1.23
CA GLY A 112 18.95 7.33 0.86
C GLY A 112 19.17 7.13 -0.65
N ILE A 113 18.24 7.53 -1.52
CA ILE A 113 18.34 7.44 -2.98
C ILE A 113 18.60 8.83 -3.54
N LYS A 114 19.83 9.10 -3.95
CA LYS A 114 20.27 10.45 -4.35
C LYS A 114 20.60 10.61 -5.85
N ASN A 115 20.66 9.52 -6.59
CA ASN A 115 21.00 9.51 -8.01
C ASN A 115 20.29 8.37 -8.76
N ILE A 116 20.32 8.43 -10.08
CA ILE A 116 19.67 7.47 -10.98
C ILE A 116 20.22 6.05 -10.77
N GLU A 117 21.52 5.89 -10.54
CA GLU A 117 22.12 4.56 -10.33
C GLU A 117 21.54 3.87 -9.09
N ASN A 118 21.47 4.61 -7.96
CA ASN A 118 20.89 4.08 -6.73
C ASN A 118 19.38 3.85 -6.87
N TYR A 119 18.68 4.68 -7.63
CA TYR A 119 17.26 4.49 -7.93
C TYR A 119 17.02 3.21 -8.72
N ASN A 120 17.76 2.97 -9.78
CA ASN A 120 17.66 1.75 -10.58
C ASN A 120 18.01 0.51 -9.75
N LYS A 121 19.05 0.59 -8.92
CA LYS A 121 19.39 -0.49 -7.97
C LYS A 121 18.27 -0.72 -6.96
N ASN A 122 17.64 0.32 -6.44
CA ASN A 122 16.52 0.18 -5.51
C ASN A 122 15.32 -0.53 -6.15
N ILE A 123 14.95 -0.16 -7.39
CA ILE A 123 13.91 -0.86 -8.14
C ILE A 123 14.29 -2.32 -8.37
N PHE A 124 15.52 -2.58 -8.82
CA PHE A 124 16.00 -3.93 -9.06
C PHE A 124 15.93 -4.80 -7.78
N TYR A 125 16.44 -4.30 -6.66
CA TYR A 125 16.44 -5.05 -5.40
C TYR A 125 15.06 -5.20 -4.79
N ASN A 126 14.14 -4.24 -4.97
CA ASN A 126 12.73 -4.40 -4.60
C ASN A 126 12.07 -5.53 -5.40
N ALA A 127 12.29 -5.58 -6.71
CA ALA A 127 11.76 -6.63 -7.57
C ALA A 127 12.41 -7.99 -7.23
N LEU A 128 13.70 -8.03 -6.97
CA LEU A 128 14.41 -9.25 -6.56
C LEU A 128 13.88 -9.80 -5.23
N GLU A 129 13.68 -8.94 -4.23
CA GLU A 129 13.10 -9.30 -2.93
C GLU A 129 11.69 -9.88 -3.09
N SER A 130 10.84 -9.23 -3.89
CA SER A 130 9.50 -9.74 -4.22
C SER A 130 9.56 -11.09 -4.92
N ASN A 131 10.47 -11.27 -5.88
CA ASN A 131 10.64 -12.55 -6.58
C ASN A 131 11.15 -13.67 -5.68
N ILE A 132 12.07 -13.37 -4.75
CA ILE A 132 12.55 -14.32 -3.73
C ILE A 132 11.37 -14.80 -2.87
N GLU A 133 10.56 -13.86 -2.39
CA GLU A 133 9.41 -14.19 -1.53
C GLU A 133 8.34 -14.97 -2.29
N ASN A 134 8.04 -14.60 -3.53
CA ASN A 134 7.13 -15.34 -4.41
C ASN A 134 7.63 -16.76 -4.71
N ALA A 135 8.94 -16.94 -4.94
CA ALA A 135 9.53 -18.25 -5.16
C ALA A 135 9.39 -19.15 -3.91
N LYS A 136 9.71 -18.62 -2.71
CA LYS A 136 9.52 -19.31 -1.43
C LYS A 136 8.06 -19.71 -1.23
N ASN A 137 7.13 -18.78 -1.40
CA ASN A 137 5.70 -19.01 -1.20
C ASN A 137 5.15 -20.03 -2.20
N THR A 138 5.57 -19.96 -3.47
CA THR A 138 5.19 -20.93 -4.51
C THR A 138 5.71 -22.33 -4.19
N PHE A 139 6.96 -22.44 -3.74
CA PHE A 139 7.53 -23.71 -3.33
C PHE A 139 6.76 -24.32 -2.15
N ILE A 140 6.55 -23.54 -1.10
CA ILE A 140 5.83 -23.98 0.09
C ILE A 140 4.37 -24.35 -0.22
N SER A 141 3.68 -23.58 -1.06
CA SER A 141 2.30 -23.89 -1.45
C SER A 141 2.15 -25.26 -2.11
N LYS A 142 3.16 -25.70 -2.88
CA LYS A 142 3.21 -27.01 -3.49
C LYS A 142 3.42 -28.14 -2.46
N LEU A 143 4.01 -27.84 -1.31
CA LEU A 143 4.27 -28.82 -0.23
C LEU A 143 3.07 -29.01 0.72
N ILE A 144 2.17 -28.05 0.82
CA ILE A 144 1.05 -28.09 1.77
C ILE A 144 0.23 -29.37 1.63
N ASN A 145 -0.24 -29.67 0.44
CA ASN A 145 -1.10 -30.83 0.21
C ASN A 145 -0.37 -32.18 0.40
N PRO A 146 0.84 -32.40 -0.11
CA PRO A 146 1.62 -33.59 0.23
C PRO A 146 1.85 -33.77 1.73
N LEU A 147 2.26 -32.70 2.44
CA LEU A 147 2.51 -32.77 3.89
C LEU A 147 1.22 -33.12 4.67
N ARG A 148 0.08 -32.51 4.31
CA ARG A 148 -1.20 -32.83 4.93
C ARG A 148 -1.63 -34.29 4.72
N LYS A 149 -1.38 -34.86 3.52
CA LYS A 149 -1.72 -36.25 3.21
C LYS A 149 -0.95 -37.28 4.03
N ILE A 150 0.31 -36.98 4.36
CA ILE A 150 1.17 -37.88 5.15
C ILE A 150 1.09 -37.63 6.66
N SER A 151 0.48 -36.51 7.06
CA SER A 151 0.36 -36.11 8.47
C SER A 151 -1.02 -36.46 9.03
N LYS A 152 -1.08 -36.76 10.33
CA LYS A 152 -2.33 -36.97 11.06
C LYS A 152 -2.47 -35.85 12.11
N VAL A 153 -3.23 -34.84 11.76
CA VAL A 153 -3.53 -33.70 12.65
C VAL A 153 -4.97 -33.81 13.12
N LYS A 154 -5.19 -33.68 14.43
CA LYS A 154 -6.52 -33.55 15.02
C LYS A 154 -6.67 -32.16 15.59
N ILE A 155 -7.60 -31.41 15.08
CA ILE A 155 -7.88 -30.04 15.52
C ILE A 155 -9.10 -30.07 16.47
N HIS A 156 -8.96 -29.43 17.62
CA HIS A 156 -10.06 -29.28 18.56
C HIS A 156 -11.12 -28.34 17.94
N PRO A 157 -12.43 -28.68 18.06
CA PRO A 157 -13.51 -27.88 17.46
C PRO A 157 -13.51 -26.40 17.89
N GLU A 158 -13.15 -26.10 19.14
CA GLU A 158 -13.05 -24.72 19.61
C GLU A 158 -11.95 -23.93 18.90
N ILE A 159 -10.77 -24.52 18.67
CA ILE A 159 -9.67 -23.87 17.94
C ILE A 159 -10.11 -23.56 16.50
N LEU A 160 -10.81 -24.50 15.86
CA LEU A 160 -11.34 -24.28 14.50
C LEU A 160 -12.35 -23.14 14.50
N LYS A 161 -13.28 -23.13 15.47
CA LYS A 161 -14.27 -22.08 15.61
C LYS A 161 -13.66 -20.70 15.84
N ASP A 162 -12.64 -20.62 16.69
CA ASP A 162 -11.94 -19.36 16.96
C ASP A 162 -11.23 -18.83 15.71
N GLU A 163 -10.62 -19.70 14.93
CA GLU A 163 -9.98 -19.35 13.68
C GLU A 163 -11.00 -18.83 12.65
N ILE A 164 -12.14 -19.50 12.49
CA ILE A 164 -13.24 -19.06 11.62
C ILE A 164 -13.73 -17.67 12.05
N ASN A 165 -13.95 -17.47 13.34
CA ASN A 165 -14.37 -16.16 13.87
C ASN A 165 -13.33 -15.07 13.60
N ARG A 166 -12.05 -15.38 13.72
CA ARG A 166 -10.95 -14.48 13.39
C ARG A 166 -10.94 -14.10 11.91
N MET A 167 -11.13 -15.08 11.03
CA MET A 167 -11.20 -14.85 9.58
C MET A 167 -12.40 -13.96 9.23
N TYR A 168 -13.58 -14.24 9.82
CA TYR A 168 -14.77 -13.45 9.59
C TYR A 168 -14.62 -12.01 10.10
N LYS A 169 -14.00 -11.80 11.26
CA LYS A 169 -13.69 -10.47 11.77
C LYS A 169 -12.76 -9.69 10.86
N ASN A 170 -11.71 -10.34 10.36
CA ASN A 170 -10.79 -9.71 9.40
C ASN A 170 -11.51 -9.31 8.10
N PHE A 171 -12.40 -10.15 7.61
CA PHE A 171 -13.26 -9.85 6.45
C PHE A 171 -14.13 -8.61 6.71
N GLN A 172 -14.81 -8.54 7.87
CA GLN A 172 -15.59 -7.38 8.23
C GLN A 172 -14.78 -6.10 8.34
N ASP A 173 -13.56 -6.19 8.90
CA ASP A 173 -12.68 -5.04 9.05
C ASP A 173 -12.14 -4.57 7.67
N GLU A 174 -11.96 -5.47 6.72
CA GLU A 174 -11.58 -5.12 5.34
C GLU A 174 -12.73 -4.42 4.59
N LEU A 175 -13.96 -4.92 4.70
CA LEU A 175 -15.14 -4.25 4.14
C LEU A 175 -15.31 -2.83 4.68
N LYS A 176 -15.10 -2.63 5.99
CA LYS A 176 -15.17 -1.30 6.60
C LYS A 176 -14.13 -0.33 6.03
N LYS A 177 -12.90 -0.79 5.77
CA LYS A 177 -11.87 0.05 5.15
C LYS A 177 -12.25 0.50 3.74
N GLN A 178 -12.99 -0.35 3.02
CA GLN A 178 -13.47 -0.07 1.68
C GLN A 178 -14.81 0.67 1.65
N ASN A 179 -15.41 0.96 2.83
CA ASN A 179 -16.73 1.54 2.98
C ASN A 179 -17.85 0.72 2.29
N ILE A 180 -17.71 -0.61 2.29
CA ILE A 180 -18.68 -1.55 1.71
C ILE A 180 -19.41 -2.24 2.87
N THR A 181 -20.73 -2.39 2.77
CA THR A 181 -21.51 -3.18 3.72
C THR A 181 -21.49 -4.67 3.37
N GLU A 182 -21.73 -5.55 4.36
CA GLU A 182 -21.84 -6.99 4.09
C GLU A 182 -22.95 -7.30 3.06
N ILE A 183 -24.05 -6.57 3.11
CA ILE A 183 -25.19 -6.76 2.19
C ILE A 183 -24.74 -6.44 0.76
N GLU A 184 -24.16 -5.26 0.54
CA GLU A 184 -23.67 -4.86 -0.78
C GLU A 184 -22.61 -5.83 -1.33
N TYR A 185 -21.74 -6.34 -0.46
CA TYR A 185 -20.73 -7.32 -0.85
C TYR A 185 -21.39 -8.62 -1.33
N PHE A 186 -22.29 -9.21 -0.53
CA PHE A 186 -22.94 -10.47 -0.87
C PHE A 186 -23.84 -10.36 -2.11
N ASP A 187 -24.55 -9.24 -2.26
CA ASP A 187 -25.37 -8.98 -3.46
C ASP A 187 -24.50 -8.85 -4.73
N THR A 188 -23.30 -8.28 -4.61
CA THR A 188 -22.38 -8.10 -5.76
C THR A 188 -21.79 -9.43 -6.26
N ILE A 189 -21.49 -10.36 -5.35
CA ILE A 189 -20.82 -11.63 -5.70
C ILE A 189 -21.77 -12.83 -5.81
N ASP A 190 -23.09 -12.62 -5.65
CA ASP A 190 -24.13 -13.67 -5.66
C ASP A 190 -23.78 -14.85 -4.72
N MET A 191 -23.37 -14.52 -3.49
CA MET A 191 -22.96 -15.47 -2.46
C MET A 191 -23.72 -15.21 -1.16
N THR A 192 -24.01 -16.27 -0.40
CA THR A 192 -24.61 -16.14 0.93
C THR A 192 -23.53 -16.08 2.03
N LYS A 193 -23.91 -15.55 3.19
CA LYS A 193 -23.05 -15.60 4.38
C LYS A 193 -22.66 -17.05 4.75
N ASP A 194 -23.59 -17.99 4.62
CA ASP A 194 -23.35 -19.40 4.94
C ASP A 194 -22.31 -20.01 3.96
N ASP A 195 -22.35 -19.63 2.69
CA ASP A 195 -21.35 -20.06 1.71
C ASP A 195 -19.95 -19.54 2.08
N LEU A 196 -19.86 -18.28 2.49
CA LEU A 196 -18.61 -17.70 2.96
C LEU A 196 -18.11 -18.41 4.24
N MET A 197 -18.98 -18.67 5.20
CA MET A 197 -18.59 -19.39 6.43
C MET A 197 -18.11 -20.81 6.13
N ASN A 198 -18.76 -21.52 5.21
CA ASN A 198 -18.32 -22.83 4.74
C ASN A 198 -16.95 -22.78 4.01
N GLN A 199 -16.68 -21.72 3.29
CA GLN A 199 -15.33 -21.51 2.70
C GLN A 199 -14.30 -21.26 3.79
N PHE A 200 -14.61 -20.39 4.76
CA PHE A 200 -13.72 -20.13 5.90
C PHE A 200 -13.44 -21.38 6.73
N GLU A 201 -14.41 -22.24 6.95
CA GLU A 201 -14.20 -23.50 7.67
C GLU A 201 -13.18 -24.40 6.96
N LYS A 202 -13.33 -24.59 5.64
CA LYS A 202 -12.38 -25.37 4.83
C LYS A 202 -10.98 -24.76 4.83
N GLU A 203 -10.89 -23.44 4.73
CA GLU A 203 -9.62 -22.73 4.72
C GLU A 203 -8.97 -22.72 6.11
N ALA A 204 -9.74 -22.44 7.17
CA ALA A 204 -9.28 -22.50 8.55
C ALA A 204 -8.73 -23.88 8.91
N LEU A 205 -9.44 -24.94 8.54
CA LEU A 205 -8.97 -26.31 8.76
C LEU A 205 -7.63 -26.56 8.07
N LYS A 206 -7.51 -26.17 6.80
CA LYS A 206 -6.27 -26.31 6.03
C LYS A 206 -5.12 -25.54 6.64
N ASN A 207 -5.36 -24.29 7.05
CA ASN A 207 -4.35 -23.41 7.62
C ASN A 207 -3.88 -23.90 8.99
N LEU A 208 -4.81 -24.32 9.85
CA LEU A 208 -4.50 -24.89 11.16
C LEU A 208 -3.72 -26.20 11.05
N GLU A 209 -4.17 -27.14 10.19
CA GLU A 209 -3.39 -28.39 9.95
C GLU A 209 -1.95 -28.07 9.53
N PHE A 210 -1.77 -27.15 8.59
CA PHE A 210 -0.44 -26.78 8.13
C PHE A 210 0.38 -26.11 9.23
N SER A 211 -0.23 -25.21 10.01
CA SER A 211 0.45 -24.54 11.15
C SER A 211 0.92 -25.57 12.20
N PHE A 212 0.10 -26.55 12.54
CA PHE A 212 0.50 -27.62 13.47
C PHE A 212 1.61 -28.49 12.92
N ILE A 213 1.59 -28.79 11.61
CA ILE A 213 2.66 -29.55 10.94
C ILE A 213 3.98 -28.76 11.01
N LEU A 214 3.94 -27.45 10.72
CA LEU A 214 5.11 -26.58 10.82
C LEU A 214 5.64 -26.52 12.27
N GLY A 215 4.76 -26.39 13.25
CA GLY A 215 5.12 -26.40 14.67
C GLY A 215 5.84 -27.70 15.08
N ALA A 216 5.32 -28.86 14.66
CA ALA A 216 5.93 -30.16 14.92
C ALA A 216 7.31 -30.31 14.25
N ILE A 217 7.47 -29.79 13.04
CA ILE A 217 8.79 -29.76 12.36
C ILE A 217 9.76 -28.86 13.12
N ALA A 218 9.32 -27.66 13.55
CA ALA A 218 10.16 -26.73 14.30
C ALA A 218 10.66 -27.34 15.62
N GLU A 219 9.80 -28.07 16.31
CA GLU A 219 10.14 -28.76 17.55
C GLU A 219 11.16 -29.89 17.28
N LYS A 220 10.91 -30.73 16.28
CA LYS A 220 11.80 -31.84 15.89
C LYS A 220 13.17 -31.35 15.46
N GLU A 221 13.23 -30.31 14.65
CA GLU A 221 14.47 -29.70 14.14
C GLU A 221 15.15 -28.76 15.16
N LYS A 222 14.51 -28.49 16.31
CA LYS A 222 15.00 -27.57 17.37
C LYS A 222 15.31 -26.17 16.86
N ILE A 223 14.45 -25.64 15.99
CA ILE A 223 14.60 -24.33 15.36
C ILE A 223 13.62 -23.28 15.88
N ASN A 224 12.93 -23.57 16.98
CA ASN A 224 12.05 -22.61 17.65
C ASN A 224 12.84 -21.38 18.11
N PRO A 225 12.29 -20.18 17.92
CA PRO A 225 12.90 -18.96 18.40
C PRO A 225 12.95 -18.91 19.94
N THR A 226 13.95 -18.22 20.47
CA THR A 226 14.18 -18.10 21.91
C THR A 226 13.81 -16.73 22.44
N LEU A 227 13.52 -16.62 23.74
CA LEU A 227 13.33 -15.33 24.40
C LEU A 227 14.53 -14.40 24.24
N LYS A 228 15.76 -14.94 24.21
CA LYS A 228 16.97 -14.14 23.99
C LYS A 228 16.99 -13.48 22.60
N GLU A 229 16.52 -14.17 21.58
CA GLU A 229 16.40 -13.62 20.23
C GLU A 229 15.31 -12.54 20.17
N TYR A 230 14.18 -12.79 20.84
CA TYR A 230 13.12 -11.79 20.96
C TYR A 230 13.59 -10.50 21.65
N GLU A 231 14.28 -10.63 22.80
CA GLU A 231 14.80 -9.46 23.52
C GLU A 231 15.79 -8.64 22.65
N LYS A 232 16.64 -9.31 21.88
CA LYS A 232 17.52 -8.61 20.91
C LYS A 232 16.73 -7.88 19.81
N GLU A 233 15.61 -8.43 19.39
CA GLU A 233 14.78 -7.76 18.38
C GLU A 233 14.08 -6.55 18.98
N ILE A 234 13.59 -6.65 20.24
CA ILE A 234 13.06 -5.51 20.99
C ILE A 234 14.12 -4.40 21.13
N ASP A 235 15.38 -4.73 21.40
CA ASP A 235 16.47 -3.75 21.47
C ASP A 235 16.63 -2.99 20.14
N LYS A 236 16.62 -3.68 19.02
CA LYS A 236 16.68 -3.05 17.68
C LYS A 236 15.48 -2.14 17.41
N PHE A 237 14.26 -2.58 17.76
CA PHE A 237 13.07 -1.74 17.65
C PHE A 237 13.18 -0.47 18.50
N GLN A 238 13.70 -0.58 19.73
CA GLN A 238 13.87 0.56 20.61
C GLN A 238 14.91 1.56 20.08
N GLU A 239 15.99 1.09 19.48
CA GLU A 239 16.98 1.95 18.81
C GLU A 239 16.37 2.70 17.63
N LYS A 240 15.52 2.02 16.86
CA LYS A 240 14.87 2.58 15.66
C LYS A 240 13.72 3.53 16.03
N PHE A 241 12.93 3.20 17.04
CA PHE A 241 11.75 3.93 17.50
C PHE A 241 11.98 4.52 18.89
N LYS A 242 12.89 5.49 18.99
CA LYS A 242 13.30 6.12 20.27
C LYS A 242 12.16 6.77 21.07
N PHE A 243 11.02 7.06 20.42
CA PHE A 243 9.82 7.62 21.04
C PHE A 243 8.94 6.59 21.75
N LEU A 244 9.17 5.28 21.52
CA LEU A 244 8.46 4.21 22.21
C LEU A 244 9.33 3.62 23.33
N ASN A 245 8.72 3.38 24.49
CA ASN A 245 9.40 2.62 25.52
C ASN A 245 9.28 1.11 25.27
N ARG A 246 10.11 0.33 25.96
CA ARG A 246 10.22 -1.13 25.79
C ARG A 246 8.89 -1.86 26.01
N GLU A 247 8.11 -1.44 27.01
CA GLU A 247 6.82 -2.05 27.32
C GLU A 247 5.79 -1.78 26.22
N GLN A 248 5.77 -0.57 25.66
CA GLN A 248 4.92 -0.24 24.52
C GLN A 248 5.27 -1.09 23.29
N ILE A 249 6.57 -1.27 23.01
CA ILE A 249 7.02 -2.14 21.91
C ILE A 249 6.52 -3.57 22.14
N LYS A 250 6.70 -4.13 23.34
CA LYS A 250 6.24 -5.49 23.70
C LYS A 250 4.74 -5.66 23.62
N GLN A 251 3.96 -4.63 23.89
CA GLN A 251 2.50 -4.66 23.78
C GLN A 251 2.05 -4.84 22.31
N TYR A 252 2.71 -4.18 21.36
CA TYR A 252 2.42 -4.32 19.94
C TYR A 252 3.07 -5.53 19.28
N PHE A 253 4.24 -5.90 19.77
CA PHE A 253 5.08 -6.99 19.28
C PHE A 253 5.38 -7.99 20.38
N SER A 254 4.38 -8.83 20.72
CA SER A 254 4.50 -9.84 21.77
C SER A 254 5.44 -10.97 21.35
N PHE A 255 5.96 -11.71 22.36
CA PHE A 255 6.78 -12.89 22.13
C PHE A 255 6.07 -13.93 21.26
N ASP A 256 4.76 -14.15 21.47
CA ASP A 256 4.00 -15.12 20.69
C ASP A 256 3.91 -14.74 19.20
N LYS A 257 3.69 -13.46 18.89
CA LYS A 257 3.72 -12.97 17.51
C LYS A 257 5.10 -13.15 16.87
N PHE A 258 6.16 -12.79 17.60
CA PHE A 258 7.52 -13.01 17.16
C PHE A 258 7.81 -14.50 16.93
N ALA A 259 7.48 -15.35 17.92
CA ALA A 259 7.73 -16.79 17.86
C ALA A 259 7.01 -17.43 16.67
N ASN A 260 5.73 -17.13 16.49
CA ASN A 260 4.96 -17.66 15.37
C ASN A 260 5.55 -17.25 14.01
N THR A 261 5.90 -15.97 13.85
CA THR A 261 6.49 -15.47 12.60
C THR A 261 7.86 -16.12 12.34
N GLN A 262 8.74 -16.18 13.36
CA GLN A 262 10.07 -16.76 13.20
C GLN A 262 10.02 -18.27 12.97
N THR A 263 9.12 -18.98 13.65
CA THR A 263 8.92 -20.42 13.40
C THR A 263 8.52 -20.68 11.98
N ASP A 264 7.51 -19.96 11.46
CA ASP A 264 7.05 -20.09 10.08
C ASP A 264 8.20 -19.88 9.07
N LEU A 265 8.94 -18.78 9.24
CA LEU A 265 10.07 -18.46 8.35
C LEU A 265 11.18 -19.52 8.41
N ARG A 266 11.55 -19.98 9.60
CA ARG A 266 12.64 -20.95 9.81
C ARG A 266 12.27 -22.32 9.25
N VAL A 267 11.04 -22.79 9.49
CA VAL A 267 10.57 -24.07 8.99
C VAL A 267 10.45 -24.05 7.48
N LYS A 268 9.88 -23.01 6.91
CA LYS A 268 9.83 -22.85 5.44
C LYS A 268 11.22 -22.87 4.82
N SER A 269 12.14 -22.13 5.40
CA SER A 269 13.54 -22.11 4.96
C SER A 269 14.18 -23.50 5.06
N LYS A 270 13.96 -24.20 6.17
CA LYS A 270 14.48 -25.56 6.39
C LYS A 270 13.88 -26.58 5.43
N LEU A 271 12.60 -26.48 5.12
CA LEU A 271 11.95 -27.34 4.13
C LEU A 271 12.52 -27.14 2.72
N ILE A 272 12.79 -25.89 2.32
CA ILE A 272 13.44 -25.60 1.05
C ILE A 272 14.85 -26.22 1.03
N GLU A 273 15.64 -25.99 2.09
CA GLU A 273 17.00 -26.54 2.24
C GLU A 273 17.05 -28.08 2.10
N LEU A 274 16.09 -28.77 2.73
CA LEU A 274 16.03 -30.23 2.73
C LEU A 274 15.57 -30.83 1.41
N ILE A 275 14.70 -30.15 0.69
CA ILE A 275 14.05 -30.67 -0.52
C ILE A 275 14.75 -30.18 -1.79
N ASP A 276 15.22 -28.94 -1.80
CA ASP A 276 15.93 -28.29 -2.90
C ASP A 276 17.13 -27.50 -2.37
N PRO A 277 18.24 -28.17 -2.02
CA PRO A 277 19.42 -27.51 -1.48
C PRO A 277 20.07 -26.50 -2.43
N GLU A 278 20.00 -26.75 -3.75
CA GLU A 278 20.55 -25.83 -4.75
C GLU A 278 19.72 -24.56 -4.84
N GLY A 279 18.40 -24.69 -4.93
CA GLY A 279 17.47 -23.57 -4.89
C GLY A 279 17.56 -22.78 -3.59
N TYR A 280 17.71 -23.45 -2.44
CA TYR A 280 17.94 -22.81 -1.16
C TYR A 280 19.21 -21.94 -1.15
N ASN A 281 20.33 -22.46 -1.64
CA ASN A 281 21.58 -21.72 -1.68
C ASN A 281 21.49 -20.51 -2.60
N LEU A 282 20.82 -20.63 -3.76
CA LEU A 282 20.57 -19.50 -4.65
C LEU A 282 19.69 -18.43 -3.99
N LEU A 283 18.59 -18.84 -3.35
CA LEU A 283 17.70 -17.90 -2.63
C LEU A 283 18.45 -17.18 -1.50
N LYS A 284 19.30 -17.88 -0.78
CA LYS A 284 20.13 -17.31 0.28
C LYS A 284 21.14 -16.30 -0.26
N GLU A 285 21.87 -16.65 -1.32
CA GLU A 285 22.80 -15.73 -1.99
C GLU A 285 22.10 -14.43 -2.43
N LYS A 286 20.93 -14.57 -3.06
CA LYS A 286 20.16 -13.41 -3.52
C LYS A 286 19.56 -12.61 -2.35
N THR A 287 19.16 -13.24 -1.28
CA THR A 287 18.74 -12.54 -0.05
C THR A 287 19.89 -11.73 0.55
N ASP A 288 21.09 -12.31 0.63
CA ASP A 288 22.29 -11.63 1.13
C ASP A 288 22.67 -10.42 0.25
N GLU A 289 22.47 -10.50 -1.07
CA GLU A 289 22.66 -9.35 -1.98
C GLU A 289 21.69 -8.22 -1.67
N VAL A 290 20.40 -8.54 -1.48
CA VAL A 290 19.37 -7.54 -1.09
C VAL A 290 19.72 -6.90 0.25
N GLU A 291 20.07 -7.69 1.26
CA GLU A 291 20.42 -7.18 2.59
C GLU A 291 21.64 -6.24 2.57
N LYS A 292 22.67 -6.60 1.82
CA LYS A 292 23.85 -5.73 1.63
C LYS A 292 23.46 -4.38 1.03
N PHE A 293 22.59 -4.37 0.03
CA PHE A 293 22.10 -3.14 -0.55
C PHE A 293 21.27 -2.34 0.45
N ARG A 294 20.33 -2.97 1.17
CA ARG A 294 19.50 -2.32 2.20
C ARG A 294 20.35 -1.69 3.30
N THR A 295 21.32 -2.43 3.82
CA THR A 295 22.26 -1.92 4.82
C THR A 295 23.05 -0.71 4.33
N LYS A 296 23.43 -0.68 3.04
CA LYS A 296 24.09 0.49 2.44
C LYS A 296 23.18 1.71 2.42
N ILE A 297 21.92 1.53 2.01
CA ILE A 297 20.93 2.61 1.98
C ILE A 297 20.62 3.13 3.40
N GLU A 298 20.44 2.25 4.37
CA GLU A 298 20.21 2.64 5.78
C GLU A 298 21.35 3.51 6.34
N LYS A 299 22.61 3.17 6.02
CA LYS A 299 23.77 4.00 6.43
C LYS A 299 23.74 5.40 5.81
N ILE A 300 23.29 5.52 4.57
CA ILE A 300 23.11 6.81 3.91
C ILE A 300 22.02 7.62 4.60
N VAL A 301 20.87 7.01 4.86
CA VAL A 301 19.74 7.65 5.55
C VAL A 301 20.14 8.12 6.95
N GLU A 302 20.85 7.29 7.69
CA GLU A 302 21.33 7.64 9.04
C GLU A 302 22.31 8.81 9.02
N LYS A 303 23.21 8.84 8.03
CA LYS A 303 24.14 9.96 7.83
C LYS A 303 23.38 11.25 7.51
N ASP A 304 22.43 11.21 6.57
CA ASP A 304 21.62 12.36 6.19
C ASP A 304 20.81 12.90 7.37
N ARG A 305 20.26 12.02 8.20
CA ARG A 305 19.54 12.40 9.41
C ARG A 305 20.44 13.15 10.40
N LYS A 306 21.64 12.66 10.64
CA LYS A 306 22.60 13.32 11.54
C LYS A 306 23.01 14.70 11.03
N GLU A 307 23.30 14.83 9.73
CA GLU A 307 23.61 16.11 9.10
C GLU A 307 22.46 17.12 9.23
N LEU A 308 21.21 16.65 9.11
CA LEU A 308 20.01 17.47 9.29
C LEU A 308 19.86 17.95 10.74
N GLU A 309 20.01 17.04 11.72
CA GLU A 309 19.93 17.34 13.15
C GLU A 309 21.03 18.36 13.55
N GLU A 310 22.26 18.19 13.08
CA GLU A 310 23.35 19.14 13.33
C GLU A 310 23.08 20.52 12.71
N SER A 311 22.51 20.58 11.50
CA SER A 311 22.14 21.85 10.85
C SER A 311 21.02 22.58 11.58
N GLN A 312 20.04 21.86 12.11
CA GLN A 312 18.95 22.42 12.90
C GLN A 312 19.45 22.94 14.26
N ASN A 313 20.35 22.24 14.91
CA ASN A 313 20.94 22.67 16.18
C ASN A 313 21.77 23.95 16.00
N LYS A 314 22.60 24.05 14.96
CA LYS A 314 23.33 25.27 14.64
C LYS A 314 22.42 26.47 14.38
N SER A 315 21.34 26.26 13.62
CA SER A 315 20.38 27.33 13.32
C SER A 315 19.58 27.79 14.55
N THR A 316 19.46 26.95 15.57
CA THR A 316 18.81 27.26 16.86
C THR A 316 19.76 28.02 17.79
N GLU A 317 21.05 27.66 17.78
CA GLU A 317 22.11 28.38 18.53
C GLU A 317 22.35 29.79 17.97
N GLU A 318 22.40 29.97 16.64
CA GLU A 318 22.53 31.27 15.99
C GLU A 318 21.34 32.20 16.27
N LYS A 319 20.11 31.65 16.35
CA LYS A 319 18.92 32.42 16.75
C LYS A 319 18.90 32.77 18.22
N ALA A 320 19.47 31.96 19.09
CA ALA A 320 19.60 32.22 20.51
C ALA A 320 20.66 33.31 20.80
N ASP A 321 21.77 33.31 20.07
CA ASP A 321 22.82 34.33 20.18
C ASP A 321 22.34 35.70 19.65
N SER A 322 21.65 35.73 18.50
CA SER A 322 21.08 36.98 17.95
C SER A 322 19.99 37.60 18.85
N SER A 323 19.26 36.75 19.60
CA SER A 323 18.27 37.24 20.59
C SER A 323 18.92 37.76 21.89
N ASN A 324 20.14 37.30 22.23
CA ASN A 324 20.92 37.79 23.36
C ASN A 324 21.67 39.10 23.06
N GLU A 325 22.13 39.28 21.84
CA GLU A 325 22.74 40.56 21.40
C GLU A 325 21.72 41.68 21.35
N ASN A 326 20.50 41.46 20.85
CA ASN A 326 19.41 42.41 20.85
C ASN A 326 18.94 42.78 22.27
N LYS A 327 19.04 41.89 23.27
CA LYS A 327 18.76 42.18 24.67
C LYS A 327 19.86 43.02 25.32
N LYS A 328 21.14 42.84 24.92
CA LYS A 328 22.25 43.68 25.43
C LYS A 328 22.26 45.07 24.82
N GLU A 329 21.83 45.25 23.60
CA GLU A 329 21.73 46.56 22.94
C GLU A 329 20.58 47.41 23.46
N ASN A 330 19.43 46.80 23.77
CA ASN A 330 18.30 47.48 24.44
C ASN A 330 18.57 47.82 25.91
N ALA A 331 19.40 47.05 26.64
CA ALA A 331 19.80 47.38 27.99
C ALA A 331 20.83 48.52 28.08
N LYS A 332 21.56 48.85 26.99
CA LYS A 332 22.44 50.04 26.92
C LYS A 332 21.72 51.33 26.57
N LYS A 333 20.56 51.30 25.93
CA LYS A 333 19.77 52.47 25.55
C LYS A 333 18.88 53.02 26.66
N THR A 334 18.69 52.33 27.79
CA THR A 334 17.84 52.74 28.93
C THR A 334 18.59 53.38 30.11
N LYS A 335 19.90 53.68 29.96
CA LYS A 335 20.71 54.30 31.07
C LYS A 335 21.08 55.78 30.89
N THR A 336 20.47 56.50 29.96
CA THR A 336 20.71 57.95 29.83
C THR A 336 19.41 58.70 29.67
N SER A 337 18.69 58.96 30.74
CA SER A 337 17.89 60.17 30.96
C SER A 337 17.29 60.16 32.35
N ASP A 338 18.09 60.60 33.31
CA ASP A 338 17.57 61.12 34.59
C ASP A 338 17.30 62.58 34.41
N SER A 339 16.10 63.05 34.71
CA SER A 339 15.82 64.30 35.40
C SER A 339 14.37 64.38 35.85
N LYS A 340 14.23 64.76 37.13
CA LYS A 340 13.13 64.81 38.07
C LYS A 340 12.14 65.96 37.82
N PRO A 341 11.17 66.28 38.76
CA PRO A 341 9.76 65.80 38.75
C PRO A 341 8.80 67.01 38.87
N LYS A 342 7.46 66.81 38.77
CA LYS A 342 6.47 67.61 39.57
C LYS A 342 5.05 66.98 39.57
N GLU A 343 4.63 66.77 40.82
CA GLU A 343 3.31 66.69 41.41
C GLU A 343 2.09 67.16 40.61
N LYS A 344 0.97 66.46 40.66
CA LYS A 344 -0.27 66.78 41.40
C LYS A 344 -1.36 65.73 41.15
N THR A 345 -1.88 65.20 42.23
CA THR A 345 -3.13 64.46 42.45
C THR A 345 -4.36 65.41 42.44
N PRO A 346 -5.63 64.94 42.67
CA PRO A 346 -6.36 63.72 42.28
C PRO A 346 -7.79 64.05 41.77
N SER A 347 -8.55 63.09 41.26
CA SER A 347 -10.02 63.01 41.45
C SER A 347 -10.67 61.78 40.81
N THR A 348 -11.13 60.94 41.67
CA THR A 348 -12.45 60.23 41.76
C THR A 348 -13.29 60.04 40.48
N ALA A 349 -13.70 58.86 40.23
CA ALA A 349 -15.05 58.30 40.45
C ALA A 349 -15.28 56.97 39.72
N LYS A 350 -15.74 55.97 40.45
CA LYS A 350 -16.46 54.76 40.03
C LYS A 350 -17.94 55.12 39.74
N PRO A 351 -18.87 54.23 39.42
CA PRO A 351 -18.89 53.04 38.56
C PRO A 351 -20.19 52.90 37.73
N LYS A 352 -20.41 51.65 37.17
CA LYS A 352 -21.67 51.05 36.61
C LYS A 352 -21.73 51.09 35.07
N LYS A 353 -22.00 50.00 34.41
CA LYS A 353 -22.74 48.72 34.62
C LYS A 353 -22.05 47.59 33.92
#